data_ded0da18bc06f893d403ce995ac072a4
#
_entry.id   ded0da18bc06f893d403ce995ac072a4
#
_cell.length_a   1.000
_cell.length_b   1.000
_cell.length_c   1.000
_cell.angle_alpha   90.00
_cell.angle_beta   90.00
_cell.angle_gamma   90.00
#
_symmetry.space_group_name_H-M   'P 1'
#
loop_
_entity.id
_entity.type
_entity.pdbx_description
1 polymer ?
#
loop_
_entity_poly.entity_id
_entity_poly.type
_entity_poly.pdbx_seq_one_letter_code
_entity_poly.pdbx_strand_id
1 'polypeptide(L)'
;MANIAGHLLVVDDDQDILLSAQLLLKRQFKTVSCLANPAGLLTFLAAHSVDVVLLDMNFTLGDNSGDDGFYWLAQIQQQFPQVVVVLMTAYAGVELAVRGIKAGATDFVIKPWSNEKLIATLNAAFELAQSR
;
A
#
# COMPACT_ATOMS: atom_id res chain seq x y z
N MET A 1 -12.71 0.74 -20.53
CA MET A 1 -11.71 0.93 -19.50
C MET A 1 -12.25 0.47 -18.19
N ALA A 2 -11.63 -0.49 -17.62
CA ALA A 2 -12.03 -0.95 -16.30
C ALA A 2 -11.66 0.11 -15.27
N ASN A 3 -12.66 0.69 -14.64
CA ASN A 3 -12.46 1.57 -13.50
C ASN A 3 -13.01 0.82 -12.29
N ILE A 4 -12.10 0.23 -11.53
CA ILE A 4 -12.47 -0.61 -10.40
C ILE A 4 -13.09 0.27 -9.31
N ALA A 5 -14.31 -0.04 -8.93
CA ALA A 5 -14.98 0.63 -7.83
C ALA A 5 -14.32 0.19 -6.52
N GLY A 6 -13.59 1.10 -5.91
CA GLY A 6 -12.87 0.82 -4.68
C GLY A 6 -12.01 2.00 -4.31
N HIS A 7 -11.51 1.98 -3.08
CA HIS A 7 -10.71 3.06 -2.53
C HIS A 7 -9.31 2.53 -2.21
N LEU A 8 -8.31 3.07 -2.92
CA LEU A 8 -6.90 2.78 -2.68
C LEU A 8 -6.28 3.92 -1.90
N LEU A 9 -5.55 3.59 -0.83
CA LEU A 9 -4.76 4.57 -0.09
C LEU A 9 -3.27 4.25 -0.31
N VAL A 10 -2.52 5.24 -0.80
CA VAL A 10 -1.07 5.13 -0.99
C VAL A 10 -0.38 5.90 0.11
N VAL A 11 0.52 5.23 0.84
CA VAL A 11 1.24 5.84 1.97
C VAL A 11 2.74 5.75 1.70
N ASP A 12 3.37 6.89 1.44
CA ASP A 12 4.80 7.00 1.15
C ASP A 12 5.22 8.44 1.42
N ASP A 13 6.36 8.63 2.06
CA ASP A 13 6.85 9.98 2.37
C ASP A 13 7.51 10.66 1.17
N ASP A 14 7.72 9.96 0.07
CA ASP A 14 8.28 10.52 -1.15
C ASP A 14 7.15 11.11 -2.00
N GLN A 15 7.16 12.44 -2.14
CA GLN A 15 6.12 13.15 -2.89
C GLN A 15 6.08 12.74 -4.37
N ASP A 16 7.23 12.43 -4.96
CA ASP A 16 7.29 12.00 -6.35
C ASP A 16 6.64 10.63 -6.52
N ILE A 17 6.84 9.72 -5.58
CA ILE A 17 6.18 8.43 -5.59
C ILE A 17 4.67 8.60 -5.48
N LEU A 18 4.20 9.44 -4.57
CA LEU A 18 2.77 9.68 -4.40
C LEU A 18 2.15 10.26 -5.68
N LEU A 19 2.82 11.23 -6.29
CA LEU A 19 2.31 11.84 -7.52
C LEU A 19 2.27 10.83 -8.66
N SER A 20 3.33 10.07 -8.85
CA SER A 20 3.40 9.06 -9.90
C SER A 20 2.34 7.99 -9.73
N ALA A 21 2.17 7.51 -8.50
CA ALA A 21 1.15 6.51 -8.20
C ALA A 21 -0.24 7.04 -8.46
N GLN A 22 -0.53 8.26 -8.02
CA GLN A 22 -1.85 8.86 -8.21
C GLN A 22 -2.18 9.05 -9.69
N LEU A 23 -1.24 9.57 -10.47
CA LEU A 23 -1.45 9.80 -11.91
C LEU A 23 -1.71 8.49 -12.65
N LEU A 24 -0.97 7.45 -12.30
CA LEU A 24 -1.15 6.14 -12.94
C LEU A 24 -2.45 5.48 -12.50
N LEU A 25 -2.71 5.44 -11.19
CA LEU A 25 -3.72 4.57 -10.62
C LEU A 25 -5.12 5.17 -10.65
N LYS A 26 -5.24 6.50 -10.73
CA LYS A 26 -6.57 7.13 -10.83
C LYS A 26 -7.34 6.72 -12.07
N ARG A 27 -6.65 6.19 -13.08
CA ARG A 27 -7.30 5.67 -14.30
C ARG A 27 -7.82 4.26 -14.11
N GLN A 28 -7.32 3.55 -13.09
CA GLN A 28 -7.65 2.16 -12.86
C GLN A 28 -8.66 1.97 -11.72
N PHE A 29 -8.63 2.88 -10.74
CA PHE A 29 -9.44 2.76 -9.54
C PHE A 29 -10.25 4.04 -9.34
N LYS A 30 -11.45 3.87 -8.80
CA LYS A 30 -12.39 4.98 -8.67
C LYS A 30 -11.86 6.06 -7.73
N THR A 31 -11.28 5.67 -6.62
CA THR A 31 -10.78 6.61 -5.62
C THR A 31 -9.35 6.24 -5.22
N VAL A 32 -8.43 7.19 -5.37
CA VAL A 32 -7.04 7.04 -4.95
C VAL A 32 -6.71 8.19 -4.02
N SER A 33 -6.37 7.87 -2.78
CA SER A 33 -5.95 8.84 -1.78
C SER A 33 -4.49 8.63 -1.44
N CYS A 34 -3.81 9.68 -1.00
CA CYS A 34 -2.38 9.64 -0.68
C CYS A 34 -2.13 10.25 0.69
N LEU A 35 -1.22 9.63 1.43
CA LEU A 35 -0.71 10.17 2.69
C LEU A 35 0.81 10.18 2.64
N ALA A 36 1.40 11.34 2.92
CA ALA A 36 2.85 11.47 2.98
C ALA A 36 3.40 11.09 4.36
N ASN A 37 2.56 11.06 5.37
CA ASN A 37 2.97 10.76 6.73
C ASN A 37 2.11 9.63 7.30
N PRO A 38 2.71 8.50 7.69
CA PRO A 38 1.94 7.37 8.21
C PRO A 38 1.25 7.66 9.54
N ALA A 39 1.62 8.73 10.24
CA ALA A 39 0.96 9.09 11.49
C ALA A 39 -0.54 9.32 11.32
N GLY A 40 -0.99 9.71 10.12
CA GLY A 40 -2.41 9.92 9.83
C GLY A 40 -3.14 8.69 9.33
N LEU A 41 -2.45 7.56 9.22
CA LEU A 41 -2.99 6.37 8.56
C LEU A 41 -4.21 5.80 9.26
N LEU A 42 -4.12 5.56 10.56
CA LEU A 42 -5.23 4.94 11.29
C LEU A 42 -6.44 5.86 11.38
N THR A 43 -6.20 7.16 11.53
CA THR A 43 -7.28 8.16 11.51
C THR A 43 -7.99 8.16 10.16
N PHE A 44 -7.23 8.07 9.08
CA PHE A 44 -7.80 8.03 7.74
C PHE A 44 -8.64 6.77 7.55
N LEU A 45 -8.13 5.61 7.97
CA LEU A 45 -8.86 4.35 7.83
C LEU A 45 -10.13 4.32 8.66
N ALA A 46 -10.14 4.99 9.81
CA ALA A 46 -11.33 5.09 10.65
C ALA A 46 -12.39 5.99 10.02
N ALA A 47 -11.97 6.99 9.24
CA ALA A 47 -12.88 7.98 8.66
C ALA A 47 -13.35 7.64 7.26
N HIS A 48 -12.69 6.72 6.57
CA HIS A 48 -12.99 6.40 5.17
C HIS A 48 -13.04 4.90 4.97
N SER A 49 -13.86 4.48 4.02
CA SER A 49 -13.96 3.07 3.65
C SER A 49 -12.86 2.76 2.63
N VAL A 50 -11.74 2.26 3.10
CA VAL A 50 -10.59 1.93 2.26
C VAL A 50 -10.52 0.42 2.06
N ASP A 51 -10.30 -0.01 0.83
CA ASP A 51 -10.23 -1.43 0.48
C ASP A 51 -8.80 -1.95 0.51
N VAL A 52 -7.87 -1.18 -0.06
CA VAL A 52 -6.48 -1.58 -0.21
C VAL A 52 -5.56 -0.44 0.21
N VAL A 53 -4.54 -0.75 0.99
CA VAL A 53 -3.47 0.19 1.34
C VAL A 53 -2.18 -0.26 0.66
N LEU A 54 -1.57 0.64 -0.09
CA LEU A 54 -0.24 0.47 -0.67
C LEU A 54 0.74 1.20 0.25
N LEU A 55 1.51 0.45 1.01
CA LEU A 55 2.26 0.96 2.17
C LEU A 55 3.76 0.83 1.96
N ASP A 56 4.47 1.96 2.02
CA ASP A 56 5.92 1.97 2.02
C ASP A 56 6.46 1.28 3.28
N MET A 57 7.56 0.55 3.12
CA MET A 57 8.18 -0.17 4.24
C MET A 57 9.03 0.72 5.12
N ASN A 58 9.58 1.82 4.59
CA ASN A 58 10.55 2.64 5.32
C ASN A 58 10.21 4.11 5.21
N PHE A 59 9.95 4.74 6.35
CA PHE A 59 9.65 6.17 6.44
C PHE A 59 10.76 6.97 7.11
N THR A 60 11.70 6.31 7.79
CA THR A 60 12.81 6.98 8.41
C THR A 60 13.97 7.04 7.41
N LEU A 61 14.43 8.25 7.11
CA LEU A 61 15.51 8.47 6.16
C LEU A 61 16.76 7.67 6.57
N GLY A 62 17.27 6.87 5.62
CA GLY A 62 18.45 6.06 5.86
C GLY A 62 18.20 4.75 6.58
N ASP A 63 17.00 4.52 7.06
CA ASP A 63 16.63 3.26 7.71
C ASP A 63 16.06 2.28 6.69
N ASN A 64 16.71 1.16 6.50
CA ASN A 64 16.28 0.12 5.57
C ASN A 64 15.80 -1.15 6.29
N SER A 65 15.51 -1.05 7.60
CA SER A 65 15.09 -2.20 8.40
C SER A 65 13.66 -2.66 8.10
N GLY A 66 12.82 -1.75 7.59
CA GLY A 66 11.41 -2.03 7.38
C GLY A 66 10.57 -1.93 8.65
N ASP A 67 11.15 -1.54 9.78
CA ASP A 67 10.46 -1.48 11.07
C ASP A 67 9.21 -0.61 11.02
N ASP A 68 9.27 0.53 10.32
CA ASP A 68 8.11 1.42 10.17
C ASP A 68 6.96 0.70 9.46
N GLY A 69 7.27 0.03 8.35
CA GLY A 69 6.27 -0.70 7.58
C GLY A 69 5.65 -1.84 8.40
N PHE A 70 6.47 -2.60 9.12
CA PHE A 70 5.97 -3.69 9.96
C PHE A 70 5.07 -3.16 11.07
N TYR A 71 5.44 -2.05 11.70
CA TYR A 71 4.62 -1.43 12.74
C TYR A 71 3.23 -1.07 12.19
N TRP A 72 3.19 -0.34 11.07
CA TRP A 72 1.91 0.10 10.52
C TRP A 72 1.10 -1.05 9.96
N LEU A 73 1.74 -2.05 9.37
CA LEU A 73 1.06 -3.26 8.94
C LEU A 73 0.35 -3.95 10.12
N ALA A 74 1.04 -4.10 11.23
CA ALA A 74 0.46 -4.71 12.42
C ALA A 74 -0.73 -3.91 12.95
N GLN A 75 -0.60 -2.57 12.96
CA GLN A 75 -1.70 -1.70 13.41
C GLN A 75 -2.93 -1.82 12.51
N ILE A 76 -2.72 -1.85 11.20
CA ILE A 76 -3.84 -2.01 10.27
C ILE A 76 -4.53 -3.34 10.50
N GLN A 77 -3.78 -4.42 10.61
CA GLN A 77 -4.37 -5.74 10.77
C GLN A 77 -5.11 -5.91 12.07
N GLN A 78 -4.61 -5.27 13.11
CA GLN A 78 -5.24 -5.34 14.43
C GLN A 78 -6.55 -4.55 14.47
N GLN A 79 -6.58 -3.37 13.84
CA GLN A 79 -7.70 -2.45 13.94
C GLN A 79 -8.64 -2.50 12.73
N PHE A 80 -8.13 -2.88 11.56
CA PHE A 80 -8.88 -2.91 10.32
C PHE A 80 -8.59 -4.20 9.55
N PRO A 81 -8.96 -5.37 10.09
CA PRO A 81 -8.53 -6.65 9.53
C PRO A 81 -9.05 -6.95 8.13
N GLN A 82 -10.10 -6.26 7.67
CA GLN A 82 -10.62 -6.45 6.33
C GLN A 82 -9.88 -5.65 5.27
N VAL A 83 -9.04 -4.70 5.68
CA VAL A 83 -8.24 -3.91 4.74
C VAL A 83 -7.09 -4.77 4.22
N VAL A 84 -6.94 -4.80 2.89
CA VAL A 84 -5.86 -5.55 2.26
C VAL A 84 -4.63 -4.65 2.15
N VAL A 85 -3.46 -5.15 2.54
CA VAL A 85 -2.22 -4.37 2.51
C VAL A 85 -1.27 -4.95 1.48
N VAL A 86 -0.78 -4.08 0.59
CA VAL A 86 0.31 -4.35 -0.35
C VAL A 86 1.48 -3.47 0.05
N LEU A 87 2.66 -4.05 0.18
CA LEU A 87 3.84 -3.33 0.62
C LEU A 87 4.64 -2.79 -0.56
N MET A 88 5.28 -1.64 -0.38
CA MET A 88 6.26 -1.12 -1.34
C MET A 88 7.64 -1.17 -0.69
N THR A 89 8.63 -1.62 -1.43
CA THR A 89 10.00 -1.67 -0.93
C THR A 89 11.00 -1.40 -2.04
N ALA A 90 12.19 -0.91 -1.67
CA ALA A 90 13.28 -0.77 -2.61
C ALA A 90 13.79 -2.15 -3.04
N TYR A 91 14.54 -2.20 -4.14
CA TYR A 91 15.05 -3.44 -4.71
C TYR A 91 15.76 -4.31 -3.67
N ALA A 92 16.54 -3.71 -2.79
CA ALA A 92 17.29 -4.45 -1.77
C ALA A 92 16.40 -4.97 -0.63
N GLY A 93 15.10 -4.67 -0.66
CA GLY A 93 14.17 -5.01 0.42
C GLY A 93 13.38 -6.30 0.23
N VAL A 94 13.79 -7.20 -0.68
CA VAL A 94 13.00 -8.39 -0.98
C VAL A 94 12.82 -9.29 0.25
N GLU A 95 13.85 -9.44 1.08
CA GLU A 95 13.73 -10.22 2.31
C GLU A 95 12.73 -9.61 3.28
N LEU A 96 12.71 -8.28 3.37
CA LEU A 96 11.73 -7.57 4.18
C LEU A 96 10.32 -7.78 3.65
N ALA A 97 10.15 -7.78 2.33
CA ALA A 97 8.85 -8.01 1.73
C ALA A 97 8.33 -9.42 2.04
N VAL A 98 9.22 -10.43 1.98
CA VAL A 98 8.85 -11.80 2.34
C VAL A 98 8.40 -11.87 3.80
N ARG A 99 9.11 -11.21 4.70
CA ARG A 99 8.71 -11.14 6.11
C ARG A 99 7.36 -10.43 6.28
N GLY A 100 7.12 -9.40 5.48
CA GLY A 100 5.85 -8.68 5.49
C GLY A 100 4.68 -9.55 5.09
N ILE A 101 4.85 -10.38 4.08
CA ILE A 101 3.82 -11.34 3.67
C ILE A 101 3.54 -12.34 4.79
N LYS A 102 4.58 -12.84 5.43
CA LYS A 102 4.41 -13.73 6.59
C LYS A 102 3.72 -13.04 7.76
N ALA A 103 3.87 -11.72 7.86
CA ALA A 103 3.21 -10.93 8.90
C ALA A 103 1.78 -10.51 8.52
N GLY A 104 1.32 -10.88 7.33
CA GLY A 104 -0.07 -10.70 6.93
C GLY A 104 -0.32 -9.79 5.74
N ALA A 105 0.71 -9.18 5.15
CA ALA A 105 0.52 -8.43 3.91
C ALA A 105 0.16 -9.40 2.78
N THR A 106 -0.66 -8.93 1.85
CA THR A 106 -1.12 -9.76 0.75
C THR A 106 -0.06 -9.93 -0.32
N ASP A 107 0.71 -8.87 -0.59
CA ASP A 107 1.71 -8.88 -1.66
C ASP A 107 2.66 -7.71 -1.47
N PHE A 108 3.63 -7.57 -2.38
CA PHE A 108 4.54 -6.43 -2.36
C PHE A 108 4.89 -5.99 -3.77
N VAL A 109 5.38 -4.76 -3.88
CA VAL A 109 5.83 -4.15 -5.12
C VAL A 109 7.21 -3.54 -4.88
N ILE A 110 8.12 -3.71 -5.83
CA ILE A 110 9.48 -3.16 -5.75
C ILE A 110 9.50 -1.78 -6.40
N LYS A 111 10.15 -0.82 -5.75
CA LYS A 111 10.35 0.53 -6.30
C LYS A 111 11.71 0.62 -6.98
N PRO A 112 11.84 1.20 -8.17
CA PRO A 112 10.75 1.70 -9.01
C PRO A 112 9.96 0.54 -9.63
N TRP A 113 8.65 0.71 -9.71
CA TRP A 113 7.78 -0.36 -10.19
C TRP A 113 7.66 -0.35 -11.71
N SER A 114 7.29 -1.51 -12.25
CA SER A 114 6.70 -1.61 -13.58
C SER A 114 5.22 -1.25 -13.46
N ASN A 115 4.73 -0.37 -14.31
CA ASN A 115 3.33 0.03 -14.27
C ASN A 115 2.39 -1.17 -14.40
N GLU A 116 2.73 -2.10 -15.30
CA GLU A 116 1.91 -3.28 -15.52
C GLU A 116 1.87 -4.17 -14.29
N LYS A 117 3.02 -4.38 -13.63
CA LYS A 117 3.07 -5.19 -12.42
C LYS A 117 2.33 -4.55 -11.26
N LEU A 118 2.48 -3.24 -11.10
CA LEU A 118 1.77 -2.52 -10.05
C LEU A 118 0.26 -2.65 -10.23
N ILE A 119 -0.23 -2.40 -11.43
CA ILE A 119 -1.65 -2.49 -11.73
C ILE A 119 -2.17 -3.91 -11.50
N ALA A 120 -1.44 -4.92 -12.00
CA ALA A 120 -1.86 -6.31 -11.82
C ALA A 120 -1.90 -6.71 -10.34
N THR A 121 -0.90 -6.30 -9.57
CA THR A 121 -0.84 -6.59 -8.14
C THR A 121 -2.02 -5.97 -7.41
N LEU A 122 -2.33 -4.70 -7.73
CA LEU A 122 -3.43 -4.00 -7.07
C LEU A 122 -4.79 -4.52 -7.51
N ASN A 123 -4.94 -4.92 -8.78
CA ASN A 123 -6.18 -5.56 -9.23
C ASN A 123 -6.47 -6.83 -8.43
N ALA A 124 -5.46 -7.67 -8.23
CA ALA A 124 -5.61 -8.88 -7.42
C ALA A 124 -5.95 -8.55 -5.97
N ALA A 125 -5.33 -7.50 -5.42
CA ALA A 125 -5.61 -7.08 -4.05
C ALA A 125 -7.06 -6.59 -3.90
N PHE A 126 -7.57 -5.85 -4.87
CA PHE A 126 -8.97 -5.40 -4.84
C PHE A 126 -9.95 -6.57 -4.97
N GLU A 127 -9.63 -7.56 -5.79
CA GLU A 127 -10.46 -8.77 -5.87
C GLU A 127 -10.53 -9.47 -4.52
N LEU A 128 -9.41 -9.59 -3.84
CA LEU A 128 -9.37 -10.19 -2.51
C LEU A 128 -10.19 -9.37 -1.51
N ALA A 129 -10.06 -8.05 -1.53
CA ALA A 129 -10.80 -7.18 -0.63
C ALA A 129 -12.30 -7.32 -0.83
N GLN A 130 -12.75 -7.46 -2.07
CA GLN A 130 -14.18 -7.60 -2.38
C GLN A 130 -14.73 -8.96 -1.99
N SER A 131 -13.89 -9.97 -1.85
CA SER A 131 -14.31 -11.32 -1.50
C SER A 131 -14.42 -11.55 0.02
N ARG A 132 -14.05 -10.57 0.81
CA ARG A 132 -14.10 -10.68 2.28
C ARG A 132 -15.42 -10.25 2.87
#